data_9d557773cab61fdd27ba02b7c5e24ede
#
_entry.id   9d557773cab61fdd27ba02b7c5e24ede
#
_cell.length_a   1.000
_cell.length_b   1.000
_cell.length_c   1.000
_cell.angle_alpha   90.00
_cell.angle_beta   90.00
_cell.angle_gamma   90.00
#
_symmetry.space_group_name_H-M   'P 1'
#
loop_
_entity.id
_entity.type
_entity.pdbx_description
1 polymer ?
#
loop_
_entity_poly.entity_id
_entity_poly.type
_entity_poly.pdbx_seq_one_letter_code
_entity_poly.pdbx_strand_id
1 'polypeptide(L)'
;LVGLERSAGLRPRQVSGGMAQRASLARALARNPGVLLLDEPFGALDALTRLKMQDLLLEIHAAEPTTVVLVTHDVEEALYLADRVVLLCNLQAGAETSISSVTTVPGARPRDRASAELAELRASLLEGLGVSTHRAPALDPDLHHSI
;
A
#
# COMPACT_ATOMS: atom_id res chain seq x y z
N LEU A 1 11.90 -5.69 -18.48
CA LEU A 1 10.70 -5.33 -17.73
C LEU A 1 11.01 -4.79 -16.33
N VAL A 2 11.77 -5.50 -15.50
CA VAL A 2 12.07 -5.10 -14.10
C VAL A 2 13.45 -4.44 -13.93
N GLY A 3 14.16 -4.13 -15.01
CA GLY A 3 15.46 -3.44 -15.00
C GLY A 3 16.60 -4.20 -14.35
N LEU A 4 16.60 -5.53 -14.43
CA LEU A 4 17.63 -6.40 -13.82
C LEU A 4 18.56 -7.08 -14.85
N GLU A 5 18.56 -6.64 -16.10
CA GLU A 5 19.29 -7.27 -17.20
C GLU A 5 20.81 -7.39 -16.90
N ARG A 6 21.40 -6.33 -16.32
CA ARG A 6 22.82 -6.30 -15.93
C ARG A 6 23.13 -7.15 -14.71
N SER A 7 22.12 -7.61 -13.99
CA SER A 7 22.25 -8.37 -12.74
C SER A 7 21.85 -9.83 -12.88
N ALA A 8 21.52 -10.27 -14.10
CA ALA A 8 21.02 -11.62 -14.37
C ALA A 8 22.02 -12.74 -13.96
N GLY A 9 23.33 -12.44 -13.94
CA GLY A 9 24.37 -13.39 -13.51
C GLY A 9 24.67 -13.41 -12.01
N LEU A 10 24.04 -12.54 -11.22
CA LEU A 10 24.29 -12.44 -9.79
C LEU A 10 23.58 -13.57 -9.02
N ARG A 11 24.24 -14.05 -7.96
CA ARG A 11 23.64 -15.00 -7.02
C ARG A 11 22.74 -14.28 -6.01
N PRO A 12 21.75 -14.94 -5.37
CA PRO A 12 20.84 -14.31 -4.40
C PRO A 12 21.52 -13.54 -3.28
N ARG A 13 22.71 -13.96 -2.85
CA ARG A 13 23.50 -13.28 -1.80
C ARG A 13 24.19 -11.99 -2.28
N GLN A 14 24.20 -11.73 -3.57
CA GLN A 14 24.89 -10.60 -4.21
C GLN A 14 23.93 -9.50 -4.64
N VAL A 15 22.61 -9.69 -4.43
CA VAL A 15 21.57 -8.74 -4.81
C VAL A 15 21.11 -7.94 -3.61
N SER A 16 20.76 -6.65 -3.83
CA SER A 16 20.11 -5.82 -2.81
C SER A 16 18.66 -6.28 -2.56
N GLY A 17 18.06 -5.87 -1.43
CA GLY A 17 16.67 -6.18 -1.12
C GLY A 17 15.72 -5.74 -2.24
N GLY A 18 15.88 -4.54 -2.79
CA GLY A 18 15.08 -4.07 -3.93
C GLY A 18 15.30 -4.87 -5.21
N MET A 19 16.52 -5.36 -5.47
CA MET A 19 16.79 -6.26 -6.61
C MET A 19 16.12 -7.62 -6.40
N ALA A 20 16.18 -8.18 -5.21
CA ALA A 20 15.52 -9.44 -4.86
C ALA A 20 14.01 -9.32 -5.02
N GLN A 21 13.42 -8.20 -4.59
CA GLN A 21 11.99 -7.91 -4.73
C GLN A 21 11.58 -7.82 -6.20
N ARG A 22 12.33 -7.08 -7.02
CA ARG A 22 12.10 -6.99 -8.47
C ARG A 22 12.22 -8.36 -9.16
N ALA A 23 13.19 -9.17 -8.77
CA ALA A 23 13.34 -10.53 -9.30
C ALA A 23 12.17 -11.43 -8.91
N SER A 24 11.65 -11.30 -7.68
CA SER A 24 10.48 -12.05 -7.21
C SER A 24 9.23 -11.66 -8.00
N LEU A 25 9.01 -10.36 -8.21
CA LEU A 25 7.90 -9.85 -9.01
C LEU A 25 7.99 -10.33 -10.47
N ALA A 26 9.19 -10.25 -11.08
CA ALA A 26 9.41 -10.75 -12.45
C ALA A 26 9.11 -12.25 -12.56
N ARG A 27 9.53 -13.04 -11.58
CA ARG A 27 9.26 -14.48 -11.54
C ARG A 27 7.77 -14.81 -11.43
N ALA A 28 7.03 -14.04 -10.63
CA ALA A 28 5.59 -14.21 -10.50
C ALA A 28 4.86 -13.89 -11.81
N LEU A 29 5.24 -12.80 -12.46
CA LEU A 29 4.66 -12.34 -13.72
C LEU A 29 5.03 -13.24 -14.93
N ALA A 30 6.23 -13.81 -14.95
CA ALA A 30 6.68 -14.71 -16.01
C ALA A 30 5.79 -15.95 -16.19
N ARG A 31 4.96 -16.26 -15.21
CA ARG A 31 3.97 -17.34 -15.26
C ARG A 31 2.66 -16.93 -15.92
N ASN A 32 2.53 -15.67 -16.32
CA ASN A 32 1.32 -15.07 -16.87
C ASN A 32 0.04 -15.42 -16.06
N PRO A 33 0.00 -15.08 -14.77
CA PRO A 33 -1.10 -15.47 -13.88
C PRO A 33 -2.36 -14.66 -14.20
N GLY A 34 -3.53 -15.27 -14.08
CA GLY A 34 -4.81 -14.54 -14.11
C GLY A 34 -5.04 -13.68 -12.86
N VAL A 35 -4.43 -14.08 -11.73
CA VAL A 35 -4.46 -13.34 -10.45
C VAL A 35 -3.07 -13.35 -9.83
N LEU A 36 -2.61 -12.18 -9.42
CA LEU A 36 -1.35 -11.98 -8.70
C LEU A 36 -1.67 -11.61 -7.25
N LEU A 37 -1.23 -12.45 -6.31
CA LEU A 37 -1.36 -12.18 -4.88
C LEU A 37 -0.02 -11.67 -4.33
N LEU A 38 -0.03 -10.49 -3.73
CA LEU A 38 1.12 -9.83 -3.13
C LEU A 38 0.84 -9.58 -1.65
N ASP A 39 1.63 -10.19 -0.78
CA ASP A 39 1.52 -10.05 0.67
C ASP A 39 2.71 -9.22 1.17
N GLU A 40 2.42 -8.01 1.68
CA GLU A 40 3.41 -7.02 2.17
C GLU A 40 4.61 -6.82 1.22
N PRO A 41 4.39 -6.61 -0.11
CA PRO A 41 5.46 -6.73 -1.09
C PRO A 41 6.54 -5.65 -0.95
N PHE A 42 6.26 -4.56 -0.24
CA PHE A 42 7.18 -3.43 -0.10
C PHE A 42 7.61 -3.16 1.35
N GLY A 43 7.15 -3.96 2.32
CA GLY A 43 7.36 -3.73 3.74
C GLY A 43 8.83 -3.70 4.18
N ALA A 44 9.70 -4.46 3.51
CA ALA A 44 11.14 -4.55 3.83
C ALA A 44 12.01 -3.50 3.10
N LEU A 45 11.41 -2.60 2.31
CA LEU A 45 12.12 -1.62 1.50
C LEU A 45 12.23 -0.26 2.21
N ASP A 46 13.34 0.46 1.97
CA ASP A 46 13.45 1.87 2.34
C ASP A 46 12.42 2.72 1.55
N ALA A 47 12.12 3.92 2.05
CA ALA A 47 11.06 4.76 1.52
C ALA A 47 11.22 5.06 0.02
N LEU A 48 12.42 5.41 -0.44
CA LEU A 48 12.65 5.76 -1.84
C LEU A 48 12.53 4.53 -2.76
N THR A 49 13.09 3.41 -2.35
CA THR A 49 12.98 2.14 -3.09
C THR A 49 11.54 1.67 -3.16
N ARG A 50 10.78 1.83 -2.07
CA ARG A 50 9.35 1.50 -2.01
C ARG A 50 8.56 2.28 -3.07
N LEU A 51 8.71 3.61 -3.13
CA LEU A 51 8.04 4.44 -4.14
C LEU A 51 8.35 3.99 -5.57
N LYS A 52 9.63 3.74 -5.88
CA LYS A 52 10.06 3.25 -7.19
C LYS A 52 9.46 1.88 -7.54
N MET A 53 9.32 1.01 -6.55
CA MET A 53 8.74 -0.32 -6.76
C MET A 53 7.22 -0.27 -6.96
N GLN A 54 6.54 0.65 -6.29
CA GLN A 54 5.12 0.91 -6.51
C GLN A 54 4.87 1.43 -7.93
N ASP A 55 5.68 2.40 -8.39
CA ASP A 55 5.60 2.92 -9.75
C ASP A 55 5.86 1.82 -10.79
N LEU A 56 6.88 0.99 -10.58
CA LEU A 56 7.19 -0.15 -11.42
C LEU A 56 6.02 -1.15 -11.50
N LEU A 57 5.34 -1.42 -10.38
CA LEU A 57 4.18 -2.31 -10.37
C LEU A 57 3.05 -1.74 -11.23
N LEU A 58 2.80 -0.42 -11.16
CA LEU A 58 1.80 0.23 -12.02
C LEU A 58 2.18 0.17 -13.49
N GLU A 59 3.44 0.41 -13.85
CA GLU A 59 3.94 0.30 -15.23
C GLU A 59 3.74 -1.11 -15.78
N ILE A 60 4.09 -2.13 -15.01
CA ILE A 60 3.92 -3.53 -15.40
C ILE A 60 2.44 -3.86 -15.57
N HIS A 61 1.60 -3.46 -14.62
CA HIS A 61 0.16 -3.69 -14.68
C HIS A 61 -0.49 -2.99 -15.88
N ALA A 62 -0.01 -1.82 -16.26
CA ALA A 62 -0.49 -1.11 -17.45
C ALA A 62 -0.10 -1.82 -18.77
N ALA A 63 1.09 -2.44 -18.81
CA ALA A 63 1.58 -3.17 -19.97
C ALA A 63 0.93 -4.56 -20.11
N GLU A 64 0.72 -5.24 -18.98
CA GLU A 64 0.15 -6.59 -18.92
C GLU A 64 -0.94 -6.64 -17.83
N PRO A 65 -2.17 -6.20 -18.13
CA PRO A 65 -3.25 -6.16 -17.15
C PRO A 65 -3.54 -7.54 -16.57
N THR A 66 -3.48 -7.63 -15.25
CA THR A 66 -3.84 -8.83 -14.48
C THR A 66 -4.58 -8.40 -13.21
N THR A 67 -5.39 -9.28 -12.65
CA THR A 67 -6.01 -9.00 -11.36
C THR A 67 -4.96 -9.08 -10.27
N VAL A 68 -4.80 -8.00 -9.49
CA VAL A 68 -3.86 -7.95 -8.37
C VAL A 68 -4.63 -7.87 -7.06
N VAL A 69 -4.30 -8.75 -6.12
CA VAL A 69 -4.72 -8.67 -4.72
C VAL A 69 -3.48 -8.33 -3.91
N LEU A 70 -3.48 -7.14 -3.30
CA LEU A 70 -2.38 -6.63 -2.50
C LEU A 70 -2.80 -6.59 -1.03
N VAL A 71 -2.02 -7.21 -0.16
CA VAL A 71 -2.14 -7.10 1.29
C VAL A 71 -1.08 -6.14 1.79
N THR A 72 -1.47 -5.12 2.52
CA THR A 72 -0.56 -4.13 3.11
C THR A 72 -1.18 -3.52 4.37
N HIS A 73 -0.33 -3.04 5.27
CA HIS A 73 -0.73 -2.21 6.42
C HIS A 73 -0.55 -0.70 6.14
N ASP A 74 -0.04 -0.34 4.97
CA ASP A 74 0.19 1.05 4.57
C ASP A 74 -1.00 1.59 3.77
N VAL A 75 -1.76 2.49 4.38
CA VAL A 75 -2.96 3.09 3.78
C VAL A 75 -2.60 3.92 2.53
N GLU A 76 -1.47 4.62 2.53
CA GLU A 76 -1.04 5.43 1.38
C GLU A 76 -0.70 4.54 0.17
N GLU A 77 -0.04 3.40 0.43
CA GLU A 77 0.24 2.39 -0.58
C GLU A 77 -1.05 1.83 -1.19
N ALA A 78 -2.01 1.45 -0.34
CA ALA A 78 -3.30 0.94 -0.78
C ALA A 78 -4.04 1.96 -1.66
N LEU A 79 -4.11 3.22 -1.25
CA LEU A 79 -4.76 4.29 -2.00
C LEU A 79 -4.03 4.63 -3.31
N TYR A 80 -2.72 4.54 -3.33
CA TYR A 80 -1.96 4.81 -4.55
C TYR A 80 -2.14 3.74 -5.62
N LEU A 81 -2.16 2.46 -5.21
CA LEU A 81 -2.11 1.32 -6.12
C LEU A 81 -3.48 0.75 -6.50
N ALA A 82 -4.43 0.69 -5.56
CA ALA A 82 -5.64 -0.11 -5.73
C ALA A 82 -6.79 0.64 -6.39
N ASP A 83 -7.67 -0.07 -7.10
CA ASP A 83 -8.97 0.44 -7.53
C ASP A 83 -10.00 0.40 -6.40
N ARG A 84 -9.84 -0.59 -5.50
CA ARG A 84 -10.68 -0.76 -4.31
C ARG A 84 -9.82 -1.15 -3.12
N VAL A 85 -10.10 -0.56 -1.97
CA VAL A 85 -9.47 -0.89 -0.69
C VAL A 85 -10.49 -1.62 0.17
N VAL A 86 -10.12 -2.80 0.64
CA VAL A 86 -10.91 -3.60 1.58
C VAL A 86 -10.28 -3.47 2.96
N LEU A 87 -11.02 -2.90 3.90
CA LEU A 87 -10.58 -2.77 5.28
C LEU A 87 -11.01 -3.99 6.08
N LEU A 88 -10.04 -4.63 6.72
CA LEU A 88 -10.29 -5.77 7.59
C LEU A 88 -10.32 -5.33 9.05
N CYS A 89 -11.18 -5.96 9.83
CA CYS A 89 -11.25 -5.81 11.28
C CYS A 89 -11.17 -7.17 11.98
N ASN A 90 -10.88 -7.15 13.27
CA ASN A 90 -10.95 -8.36 14.07
C ASN A 90 -12.41 -8.83 14.16
N LEU A 91 -12.65 -10.12 13.94
CA LEU A 91 -13.95 -10.74 14.16
C LEU A 91 -14.33 -10.59 15.63
N GLN A 92 -15.40 -9.85 15.90
CA GLN A 92 -16.04 -9.86 17.20
C GLN A 92 -16.97 -11.07 17.31
N ALA A 93 -17.24 -11.53 18.54
CA ALA A 93 -18.15 -12.64 18.77
C ALA A 93 -19.55 -12.32 18.17
N GLY A 94 -19.97 -13.14 17.21
CA GLY A 94 -21.24 -12.96 16.48
C GLY A 94 -21.15 -12.19 15.15
N ALA A 95 -19.98 -11.75 14.73
CA ALA A 95 -19.80 -11.14 13.41
C ALA A 95 -19.69 -12.21 12.32
N GLU A 96 -20.36 -12.00 11.19
CA GLU A 96 -20.36 -12.92 10.04
C GLU A 96 -19.15 -12.71 9.11
N THR A 97 -18.49 -11.55 9.20
CA THR A 97 -17.36 -11.18 8.31
C THR A 97 -16.31 -10.35 9.03
N SER A 98 -15.06 -10.50 8.60
CA SER A 98 -13.92 -9.65 8.99
C SER A 98 -13.78 -8.40 8.11
N ILE A 99 -14.62 -8.22 7.09
CA ILE A 99 -14.60 -7.04 6.24
C ILE A 99 -15.36 -5.92 6.94
N SER A 100 -14.66 -4.84 7.26
CA SER A 100 -15.25 -3.63 7.87
C SER A 100 -15.84 -2.71 6.80
N SER A 101 -15.11 -2.48 5.72
CA SER A 101 -15.58 -1.62 4.62
C SER A 101 -14.89 -1.98 3.30
N VAL A 102 -15.52 -1.56 2.20
CA VAL A 102 -14.94 -1.59 0.86
C VAL A 102 -15.05 -0.19 0.26
N THR A 103 -13.91 0.42 -0.02
CA THR A 103 -13.82 1.79 -0.54
C THR A 103 -13.29 1.77 -1.97
N THR A 104 -14.01 2.39 -2.90
CA THR A 104 -13.52 2.62 -4.26
C THR A 104 -12.61 3.84 -4.26
N VAL A 105 -11.41 3.69 -4.84
CA VAL A 105 -10.45 4.79 -4.93
C VAL A 105 -10.61 5.49 -6.27
N PRO A 106 -10.95 6.78 -6.29
CA PRO A 106 -11.18 7.52 -7.52
C PRO A 106 -9.88 7.84 -8.26
N GLY A 107 -10.02 8.26 -9.51
CA GLY A 107 -8.93 8.71 -10.36
C GLY A 107 -8.17 7.58 -11.08
N ALA A 108 -7.63 7.94 -12.25
CA ALA A 108 -6.79 7.06 -13.04
C ALA A 108 -5.40 6.87 -12.39
N ARG A 109 -4.78 5.72 -12.63
CA ARG A 109 -3.40 5.44 -12.20
C ARG A 109 -2.39 5.82 -13.29
N PRO A 110 -1.19 6.33 -12.93
CA PRO A 110 -0.72 6.65 -11.57
C PRO A 110 -1.46 7.87 -10.99
N ARG A 111 -1.80 7.82 -9.71
CA ARG A 111 -2.46 8.91 -8.98
C ARG A 111 -1.44 9.93 -8.48
N ASP A 112 -1.90 11.17 -8.28
CA ASP A 112 -1.09 12.17 -7.58
C ASP A 112 -1.08 11.86 -6.07
N ARG A 113 0.10 11.54 -5.53
CA ARG A 113 0.31 11.24 -4.10
C ARG A 113 -0.02 12.43 -3.19
N ALA A 114 -0.01 13.66 -3.74
CA ALA A 114 -0.33 14.89 -3.03
C ALA A 114 -1.81 15.31 -3.17
N SER A 115 -2.65 14.50 -3.81
CA SER A 115 -4.07 14.80 -4.02
C SER A 115 -4.81 14.97 -2.70
N ALA A 116 -5.59 16.06 -2.57
CA ALA A 116 -6.45 16.31 -1.43
C ALA A 116 -7.53 15.22 -1.28
N GLU A 117 -8.04 14.70 -2.38
CA GLU A 117 -9.02 13.61 -2.39
C GLU A 117 -8.46 12.32 -1.77
N LEU A 118 -7.21 11.96 -2.08
CA LEU A 118 -6.55 10.82 -1.45
C LEU A 118 -6.26 11.09 0.04
N ALA A 119 -5.97 12.34 0.42
CA ALA A 119 -5.77 12.69 1.82
C ALA A 119 -7.06 12.55 2.65
N GLU A 120 -8.21 12.90 2.09
CA GLU A 120 -9.52 12.70 2.73
C GLU A 120 -9.85 11.21 2.89
N LEU A 121 -9.64 10.42 1.84
CA LEU A 121 -9.82 8.95 1.91
C LEU A 121 -8.88 8.30 2.92
N ARG A 122 -7.64 8.76 2.99
CA ARG A 122 -6.67 8.30 4.00
C ARG A 122 -7.19 8.55 5.40
N ALA A 123 -7.69 9.76 5.69
CA ALA A 123 -8.25 10.08 6.99
C ALA A 123 -9.42 9.15 7.35
N SER A 124 -10.34 8.93 6.42
CA SER A 124 -11.48 8.03 6.59
C SER A 124 -11.07 6.58 6.87
N LEU A 125 -10.08 6.06 6.13
CA LEU A 125 -9.58 4.69 6.35
C LEU A 125 -8.87 4.55 7.70
N LEU A 126 -8.09 5.55 8.12
CA LEU A 126 -7.43 5.56 9.43
C LEU A 126 -8.45 5.59 10.58
N GLU A 127 -9.53 6.35 10.45
CA GLU A 127 -10.63 6.34 11.41
C GLU A 127 -11.31 4.96 11.50
N GLY A 128 -11.51 4.32 10.34
CA GLY A 128 -12.02 2.95 10.27
C GLY A 128 -11.11 1.92 10.94
N LEU A 129 -9.80 2.19 11.02
CA LEU A 129 -8.80 1.42 11.75
C LEU A 129 -8.72 1.79 13.26
N GLY A 130 -9.53 2.74 13.73
CA GLY A 130 -9.51 3.23 15.11
C GLY A 130 -8.41 4.24 15.41
N VAL A 131 -7.79 4.82 14.38
CA VAL A 131 -6.81 5.90 14.52
C VAL A 131 -7.51 7.24 14.37
N SER A 132 -7.69 7.99 15.48
CA SER A 132 -8.28 9.33 15.44
C SER A 132 -7.35 10.31 14.70
N THR A 133 -7.81 10.82 13.57
CA THR A 133 -7.07 11.80 12.76
C THR A 133 -7.24 13.25 13.28
N HIS A 134 -8.24 13.49 14.13
CA HIS A 134 -8.50 14.75 14.82
C HIS A 134 -8.26 14.60 16.33
N ARG A 135 -7.02 14.73 16.77
CA ARG A 135 -6.74 15.07 18.17
C ARG A 135 -6.89 16.59 18.31
N ALA A 136 -8.07 17.06 18.69
CA ALA A 136 -8.19 18.42 19.23
C ALA A 136 -7.17 18.56 20.36
N PRO A 137 -6.37 19.65 20.43
CA PRO A 137 -5.52 19.88 21.57
C PRO A 137 -6.43 19.88 22.81
N ALA A 138 -6.14 19.01 23.77
CA ALA A 138 -6.78 19.07 25.06
C ALA A 138 -6.48 20.47 25.61
N LEU A 139 -7.49 21.31 25.70
CA LEU A 139 -7.43 22.55 26.44
C LEU A 139 -7.15 22.12 27.89
N ASP A 140 -5.93 22.38 28.35
CA ASP A 140 -5.52 22.19 29.73
C ASP A 140 -6.38 23.17 30.55
N PRO A 141 -7.30 22.70 31.43
CA PRO A 141 -8.16 23.59 32.20
C PRO A 141 -7.42 24.32 33.35
N ASP A 142 -6.12 24.08 33.54
CA ASP A 142 -5.36 24.56 34.71
C ASP A 142 -4.48 25.80 34.44
N LEU A 143 -4.67 26.53 33.33
CA LEU A 143 -3.92 27.78 33.07
C LEU A 143 -4.56 29.04 33.67
N HIS A 144 -5.43 28.90 34.65
CA HIS A 144 -5.86 30.03 35.46
C HIS A 144 -5.50 29.76 36.95
N HIS A 145 -4.29 30.05 37.34
CA HIS A 145 -3.93 30.55 38.66
C HIS A 145 -2.41 30.75 38.75
N SER A 146 -1.96 31.95 38.47
CA SER A 146 -0.95 32.66 39.33
C SER A 146 -0.75 34.07 38.80
N ILE A 147 -1.24 34.97 39.54
CA ILE A 147 -0.81 36.39 39.59
C ILE A 147 0.51 36.42 40.32
#